data_82d49b21b09060c4d5fdde60c28d28bc
#
_entry.id   82d49b21b09060c4d5fdde60c28d28bc
#
_cell.length_a   1.000
_cell.length_b   1.000
_cell.length_c   1.000
_cell.angle_alpha   90.00
_cell.angle_beta   90.00
_cell.angle_gamma   90.00
#
_symmetry.space_group_name_H-M   'P 1'
#
loop_
_entity.id
_entity.type
_entity.pdbx_description
1 polymer ?
#
loop_
_entity_poly.entity_id
_entity_poly.type
_entity_poly.pdbx_seq_one_letter_code
_entity_poly.pdbx_strand_id
1 'polypeptide(L)'
;MIVVTAGRKYIDIDAYASMIAYRELLRVTTDKEALAISTPKINQTVPPMLRSLKYALDKPVDTEKAKFVLLDVSNPDFFDAFVDPKRIIEVIDHHPGYEEYWRQNKAVKSQIEVIGAVCTQVYERFIEDDKADLLDQDLCKLLIAGILDNTINLRSKITTERDKKAYRELKKLGRITDDFGREYFRACESEQMKDLKAAIIDDMKIEWVSPLLPEAIGQIILFNQDRITEELLNEVFANFDKWMINIISLEDGRSYLYCDSKETQSGLEKLFDTKSNHENLVVLNDFILRKEILKRAIEFNNIEYDRV
;
A
#
# COMPACT_ATOMS: atom_id res chain seq x y z
N MET A 1 18.41 -5.31 20.40
CA MET A 1 17.22 -4.57 19.92
C MET A 1 16.90 -4.99 18.51
N ILE A 2 15.62 -5.15 18.20
CA ILE A 2 15.10 -5.36 16.85
C ILE A 2 14.28 -4.12 16.48
N VAL A 3 14.52 -3.58 15.28
CA VAL A 3 13.73 -2.47 14.72
C VAL A 3 12.90 -2.99 13.58
N VAL A 4 11.58 -2.84 13.69
CA VAL A 4 10.60 -3.09 12.63
C VAL A 4 10.39 -1.79 11.89
N THR A 5 10.60 -1.77 10.58
CA THR A 5 10.49 -0.56 9.76
C THR A 5 9.94 -0.89 8.36
N ALA A 6 9.61 0.14 7.60
CA ALA A 6 9.09 0.05 6.24
C ALA A 6 9.87 0.94 5.27
N GLY A 7 9.28 1.29 4.13
CA GLY A 7 9.92 2.11 3.11
C GLY A 7 10.12 3.58 3.52
N ARG A 8 11.03 4.28 2.81
CA ARG A 8 11.44 5.67 3.12
C ARG A 8 10.56 6.77 2.53
N LYS A 9 9.59 6.45 1.69
CA LYS A 9 8.86 7.47 0.93
C LYS A 9 7.72 8.08 1.73
N TYR A 10 6.86 7.24 2.25
CA TYR A 10 5.75 7.54 3.16
C TYR A 10 5.35 6.28 3.91
N ILE A 11 4.57 6.42 4.95
CA ILE A 11 3.97 5.31 5.68
C ILE A 11 2.47 5.32 5.43
N ASP A 12 1.97 4.33 4.73
CA ASP A 12 0.54 4.06 4.58
C ASP A 12 0.02 3.15 5.70
N ILE A 13 -1.25 2.82 5.65
CA ILE A 13 -1.88 2.03 6.70
C ILE A 13 -1.37 0.58 6.75
N ASP A 14 -1.00 -0.03 5.62
CA ASP A 14 -0.50 -1.41 5.61
C ASP A 14 0.88 -1.47 6.28
N ALA A 15 1.79 -0.58 5.90
CA ALA A 15 3.08 -0.41 6.56
C ALA A 15 2.92 -0.05 8.05
N TYR A 16 2.08 0.94 8.38
CA TYR A 16 1.86 1.41 9.74
C TYR A 16 1.34 0.31 10.66
N ALA A 17 0.28 -0.36 10.23
CA ALA A 17 -0.40 -1.39 11.03
C ALA A 17 0.46 -2.65 11.17
N SER A 18 1.09 -3.09 10.08
CA SER A 18 1.96 -4.27 10.08
C SER A 18 3.18 -4.08 10.98
N MET A 19 3.84 -2.90 10.93
CA MET A 19 4.97 -2.57 11.81
C MET A 19 4.60 -2.64 13.27
N ILE A 20 3.49 -2.01 13.65
CA ILE A 20 3.01 -1.97 15.04
C ILE A 20 2.64 -3.38 15.51
N ALA A 21 1.85 -4.11 14.74
CA ALA A 21 1.41 -5.45 15.11
C ALA A 21 2.59 -6.42 15.22
N TYR A 22 3.51 -6.40 14.25
CA TYR A 22 4.66 -7.30 14.26
C TYR A 22 5.63 -7.00 15.43
N ARG A 23 5.81 -5.71 15.78
CA ARG A 23 6.52 -5.33 17.00
C ARG A 23 5.91 -5.98 18.25
N GLU A 24 4.59 -5.94 18.40
CA GLU A 24 3.91 -6.56 19.57
C GLU A 24 4.14 -8.08 19.59
N LEU A 25 4.12 -8.73 18.44
CA LEU A 25 4.45 -10.15 18.34
C LEU A 25 5.90 -10.43 18.76
N LEU A 26 6.86 -9.67 18.24
CA LEU A 26 8.27 -9.83 18.58
C LEU A 26 8.58 -9.61 20.05
N ARG A 27 7.86 -8.72 20.75
CA ARG A 27 8.01 -8.45 22.18
C ARG A 27 7.74 -9.67 23.06
N VAL A 28 6.93 -10.59 22.60
CA VAL A 28 6.57 -11.81 23.36
C VAL A 28 7.20 -13.08 22.81
N THR A 29 7.66 -13.07 21.56
CA THR A 29 8.28 -14.24 20.92
C THR A 29 9.81 -14.20 20.95
N THR A 30 10.40 -13.07 21.36
CA THR A 30 11.85 -12.92 21.45
C THR A 30 12.26 -12.32 22.81
N ASP A 31 13.48 -12.63 23.27
CA ASP A 31 14.09 -12.00 24.46
C ASP A 31 14.67 -10.61 24.18
N LYS A 32 14.36 -10.03 23.01
CA LYS A 32 14.93 -8.75 22.56
C LYS A 32 13.88 -7.65 22.64
N GLU A 33 14.34 -6.47 23.00
CA GLU A 33 13.55 -5.26 22.80
C GLU A 33 13.19 -5.12 21.34
N ALA A 34 11.91 -4.88 21.03
CA ALA A 34 11.38 -4.64 19.68
C ALA A 34 10.71 -3.27 19.62
N LEU A 35 11.06 -2.48 18.59
CA LEU A 35 10.55 -1.13 18.35
C LEU A 35 10.05 -1.04 16.89
N ALA A 36 8.96 -0.33 16.67
CA ALA A 36 8.43 0.01 15.36
C ALA A 36 8.79 1.48 15.04
N ILE A 37 9.79 1.70 14.19
CA ILE A 37 10.34 3.02 13.92
C ILE A 37 10.28 3.31 12.43
N SER A 38 9.89 4.52 12.07
CA SER A 38 9.93 5.03 10.70
C SER A 38 10.18 6.54 10.71
N THR A 39 10.87 7.06 9.70
CA THR A 39 11.17 8.50 9.57
C THR A 39 10.26 9.22 8.59
N PRO A 40 9.72 8.62 7.52
CA PRO A 40 8.87 9.32 6.59
C PRO A 40 7.50 9.70 7.19
N LYS A 41 6.85 10.64 6.50
CA LYS A 41 5.52 11.11 6.87
C LYS A 41 4.49 9.98 6.78
N ILE A 42 3.63 9.91 7.78
CA ILE A 42 2.44 9.05 7.74
C ILE A 42 1.40 9.74 6.83
N ASN A 43 0.91 9.02 5.83
CA ASN A 43 -0.04 9.56 4.86
C ASN A 43 -1.50 9.52 5.36
N GLN A 44 -2.43 9.93 4.51
CA GLN A 44 -3.85 10.10 4.85
C GLN A 44 -4.60 8.77 4.97
N THR A 45 -4.00 7.63 4.60
CA THR A 45 -4.60 6.29 4.84
C THR A 45 -4.54 5.87 6.30
N VAL A 46 -3.79 6.62 7.14
CA VAL A 46 -3.82 6.50 8.60
C VAL A 46 -4.57 7.69 9.21
N PRO A 47 -5.93 7.72 9.17
CA PRO A 47 -6.71 8.84 9.67
C PRO A 47 -6.66 8.95 11.21
N PRO A 48 -7.09 10.09 11.80
CA PRO A 48 -7.07 10.32 13.24
C PRO A 48 -7.74 9.22 14.06
N MET A 49 -8.80 8.59 13.55
CA MET A 49 -9.48 7.49 14.23
C MET A 49 -8.57 6.28 14.48
N LEU A 50 -7.56 6.06 13.64
CA LEU A 50 -6.56 5.01 13.84
C LEU A 50 -5.35 5.51 14.65
N ARG A 51 -4.92 6.76 14.44
CA ARG A 51 -3.80 7.36 15.20
C ARG A 51 -4.12 7.56 16.69
N SER A 52 -5.40 7.62 17.07
CA SER A 52 -5.84 7.74 18.46
C SER A 52 -5.99 6.42 19.19
N LEU A 53 -5.72 5.28 18.52
CA LEU A 53 -5.74 3.98 19.16
C LEU A 53 -4.58 3.82 20.15
N LYS A 54 -4.65 2.80 20.98
CA LYS A 54 -3.66 2.49 22.02
C LYS A 54 -2.22 2.34 21.48
N TYR A 55 -2.09 1.90 20.23
CA TYR A 55 -0.81 1.57 19.63
C TYR A 55 -0.35 2.66 18.65
N ALA A 56 0.94 2.99 18.71
CA ALA A 56 1.58 3.94 17.80
C ALA A 56 3.01 3.49 17.46
N LEU A 57 3.61 4.12 16.48
CA LEU A 57 5.05 3.97 16.22
C LEU A 57 5.87 4.48 17.42
N ASP A 58 7.01 3.85 17.62
CA ASP A 58 7.95 4.26 18.65
C ASP A 58 8.73 5.49 18.18
N LYS A 59 9.26 6.25 19.14
CA LYS A 59 10.13 7.39 18.83
C LYS A 59 11.47 6.89 18.25
N PRO A 60 12.09 7.64 17.33
CA PRO A 60 13.43 7.32 16.84
C PRO A 60 14.44 7.20 17.99
N VAL A 61 15.27 6.17 17.90
CA VAL A 61 16.38 5.90 18.84
C VAL A 61 17.65 5.64 18.05
N ASP A 62 18.78 5.52 18.74
CA ASP A 62 20.02 5.04 18.11
C ASP A 62 19.87 3.59 17.63
N THR A 63 20.00 3.41 16.32
CA THR A 63 19.87 2.11 15.64
C THR A 63 21.18 1.47 15.23
N GLU A 64 22.33 2.04 15.61
CA GLU A 64 23.65 1.59 15.19
C GLU A 64 23.92 0.09 15.44
N LYS A 65 23.33 -0.47 16.50
CA LYS A 65 23.45 -1.90 16.86
C LYS A 65 22.18 -2.70 16.64
N ALA A 66 21.16 -2.11 16.03
CA ALA A 66 19.87 -2.79 15.81
C ALA A 66 19.98 -3.87 14.73
N LYS A 67 19.12 -4.89 14.83
CA LYS A 67 18.73 -5.76 13.72
C LYS A 67 17.42 -5.27 13.14
N PHE A 68 17.23 -5.45 11.84
CA PHE A 68 16.08 -4.90 11.14
C PHE A 68 15.15 -5.98 10.64
N VAL A 69 13.84 -5.73 10.79
CA VAL A 69 12.76 -6.42 10.10
C VAL A 69 12.10 -5.40 9.17
N LEU A 70 11.99 -5.74 7.90
CA LEU A 70 11.40 -4.88 6.88
C LEU A 70 10.01 -5.39 6.55
N LEU A 71 9.02 -4.50 6.61
CA LEU A 71 7.63 -4.79 6.28
C LEU A 71 7.16 -3.86 5.17
N ASP A 72 6.44 -4.42 4.21
CA ASP A 72 5.86 -3.69 3.09
C ASP A 72 6.91 -2.99 2.20
N VAL A 73 8.13 -3.48 2.23
CA VAL A 73 9.24 -3.04 1.38
C VAL A 73 10.28 -4.15 1.20
N SER A 74 10.59 -4.48 -0.04
CA SER A 74 11.65 -5.45 -0.38
C SER A 74 12.74 -4.88 -1.29
N ASN A 75 12.45 -3.75 -1.97
CA ASN A 75 13.44 -3.07 -2.81
C ASN A 75 14.43 -2.27 -1.96
N PRO A 76 15.76 -2.58 -2.00
CA PRO A 76 16.77 -1.88 -1.22
C PRO A 76 16.85 -0.37 -1.48
N ASP A 77 16.49 0.09 -2.67
CA ASP A 77 16.49 1.51 -3.02
C ASP A 77 15.46 2.33 -2.24
N PHE A 78 14.49 1.66 -1.63
CA PHE A 78 13.42 2.31 -0.85
C PHE A 78 13.55 2.13 0.66
N PHE A 79 14.64 1.57 1.16
CA PHE A 79 14.85 1.46 2.59
C PHE A 79 15.08 2.82 3.25
N ASP A 80 14.63 2.96 4.48
CA ASP A 80 14.91 4.15 5.28
C ASP A 80 16.43 4.28 5.49
N ALA A 81 16.94 5.50 5.53
CA ALA A 81 18.38 5.80 5.57
C ALA A 81 19.12 5.22 6.80
N PHE A 82 18.39 4.95 7.89
CA PHE A 82 18.99 4.35 9.08
C PHE A 82 19.12 2.81 9.01
N VAL A 83 18.57 2.16 7.99
CA VAL A 83 18.64 0.71 7.83
C VAL A 83 20.01 0.30 7.32
N ASP A 84 20.76 -0.47 8.11
CA ASP A 84 21.95 -1.15 7.64
C ASP A 84 21.56 -2.48 6.95
N PRO A 85 21.75 -2.62 5.62
CA PRO A 85 21.37 -3.82 4.88
C PRO A 85 22.04 -5.11 5.40
N LYS A 86 23.22 -5.01 6.04
CA LYS A 86 23.94 -6.16 6.62
C LYS A 86 23.32 -6.67 7.91
N ARG A 87 22.40 -5.91 8.49
CA ARG A 87 21.71 -6.23 9.76
C ARG A 87 20.26 -6.57 9.59
N ILE A 88 19.77 -6.67 8.36
CA ILE A 88 18.43 -7.14 8.06
C ILE A 88 18.35 -8.64 8.40
N ILE A 89 17.34 -9.04 9.15
CA ILE A 89 17.12 -10.41 9.56
C ILE A 89 15.84 -11.01 8.97
N GLU A 90 14.88 -10.15 8.61
CA GLU A 90 13.61 -10.59 8.01
C GLU A 90 13.04 -9.53 7.07
N VAL A 91 12.38 -9.99 5.99
CA VAL A 91 11.63 -9.17 5.04
C VAL A 91 10.27 -9.83 4.81
N ILE A 92 9.19 -9.10 5.02
CA ILE A 92 7.83 -9.52 4.71
C ILE A 92 7.21 -8.47 3.80
N ASP A 93 6.86 -8.85 2.57
CA ASP A 93 6.37 -7.93 1.55
C ASP A 93 5.38 -8.59 0.60
N HIS A 94 4.63 -7.79 -0.12
CA HIS A 94 3.72 -8.26 -1.16
C HIS A 94 3.98 -7.60 -2.54
N HIS A 95 5.00 -6.74 -2.64
CA HIS A 95 5.43 -6.14 -3.88
C HIS A 95 6.31 -7.12 -4.68
N PRO A 96 6.00 -7.36 -5.97
CA PRO A 96 6.79 -8.29 -6.79
C PRO A 96 8.14 -7.69 -7.21
N GLY A 97 9.10 -8.56 -7.53
CA GLY A 97 10.33 -8.19 -8.21
C GLY A 97 11.62 -8.44 -7.42
N TYR A 98 11.52 -8.66 -6.10
CA TYR A 98 12.70 -8.90 -5.25
C TYR A 98 12.71 -10.26 -4.56
N GLU A 99 11.82 -11.19 -4.95
CA GLU A 99 11.71 -12.54 -4.37
C GLU A 99 13.03 -13.32 -4.52
N GLU A 100 13.62 -13.28 -5.72
CA GLU A 100 14.86 -13.99 -6.00
C GLU A 100 16.07 -13.33 -5.31
N TYR A 101 16.12 -12.00 -5.28
CA TYR A 101 17.16 -11.24 -4.58
C TYR A 101 17.29 -11.68 -3.11
N TRP A 102 16.15 -11.74 -2.40
CA TRP A 102 16.13 -12.12 -1.00
C TRP A 102 16.28 -13.62 -0.79
N ARG A 103 15.80 -14.47 -1.68
CA ARG A 103 15.98 -15.94 -1.63
C ARG A 103 17.46 -16.34 -1.70
N GLN A 104 18.28 -15.57 -2.40
CA GLN A 104 19.73 -15.79 -2.47
C GLN A 104 20.43 -15.45 -1.17
N ASN A 105 19.87 -14.54 -0.36
CA ASN A 105 20.42 -14.17 0.94
C ASN A 105 19.88 -15.08 2.06
N LYS A 106 20.49 -16.26 2.21
CA LYS A 106 20.07 -17.28 3.19
C LYS A 106 20.16 -16.83 4.66
N ALA A 107 20.82 -15.72 4.95
CA ALA A 107 20.92 -15.16 6.30
C ALA A 107 19.66 -14.34 6.68
N VAL A 108 18.83 -13.97 5.72
CA VAL A 108 17.61 -13.20 5.90
C VAL A 108 16.39 -14.11 5.66
N LYS A 109 15.50 -14.17 6.62
CA LYS A 109 14.18 -14.79 6.41
C LYS A 109 13.35 -13.90 5.50
N SER A 110 12.89 -14.38 4.37
CA SER A 110 12.08 -13.60 3.44
C SER A 110 10.76 -14.26 3.12
N GLN A 111 9.69 -13.48 3.15
CA GLN A 111 8.36 -13.88 2.71
C GLN A 111 7.81 -12.77 1.82
N ILE A 112 8.01 -12.93 0.52
CA ILE A 112 7.52 -12.00 -0.51
C ILE A 112 6.54 -12.77 -1.35
N GLU A 113 5.25 -12.42 -1.25
CA GLU A 113 4.16 -13.22 -1.81
C GLU A 113 3.11 -12.34 -2.48
N VAL A 114 2.47 -12.90 -3.51
CA VAL A 114 1.30 -12.24 -4.13
C VAL A 114 0.10 -12.41 -3.21
N ILE A 115 -0.17 -11.38 -2.41
CA ILE A 115 -1.27 -11.29 -1.46
C ILE A 115 -1.80 -9.85 -1.43
N GLY A 116 -3.01 -9.62 -0.94
CA GLY A 116 -3.63 -8.30 -0.91
C GLY A 116 -2.89 -7.30 -0.03
N ALA A 117 -2.49 -7.71 1.19
CA ALA A 117 -1.87 -6.84 2.18
C ALA A 117 -0.80 -7.56 3.02
N VAL A 118 0.23 -6.85 3.46
CA VAL A 118 1.22 -7.34 4.43
C VAL A 118 0.58 -7.57 5.79
N CYS A 119 -0.45 -6.79 6.15
CA CYS A 119 -1.25 -7.02 7.35
C CYS A 119 -1.86 -8.43 7.41
N THR A 120 -2.19 -9.05 6.27
CA THR A 120 -2.63 -10.45 6.22
C THR A 120 -1.51 -11.40 6.63
N GLN A 121 -0.30 -11.22 6.09
CA GLN A 121 0.87 -12.04 6.43
C GLN A 121 1.24 -11.88 7.91
N VAL A 122 1.17 -10.65 8.44
CA VAL A 122 1.43 -10.39 9.87
C VAL A 122 0.37 -11.07 10.75
N TYR A 123 -0.91 -10.99 10.39
CA TYR A 123 -1.96 -11.72 11.10
C TYR A 123 -1.65 -13.24 11.14
N GLU A 124 -1.23 -13.82 10.02
CA GLU A 124 -0.87 -15.25 9.94
C GLU A 124 0.29 -15.60 10.87
N ARG A 125 1.27 -14.71 11.07
CA ARG A 125 2.34 -14.89 12.07
C ARG A 125 1.82 -15.01 13.49
N PHE A 126 0.80 -14.22 13.87
CA PHE A 126 0.17 -14.37 15.18
C PHE A 126 -0.49 -15.75 15.35
N ILE A 127 -1.06 -16.31 14.28
CA ILE A 127 -1.67 -17.63 14.31
C ILE A 127 -0.60 -18.74 14.35
N GLU A 128 0.44 -18.62 13.52
CA GLU A 128 1.57 -19.58 13.46
C GLU A 128 2.29 -19.69 14.82
N ASP A 129 2.45 -18.56 15.52
CA ASP A 129 3.14 -18.50 16.82
C ASP A 129 2.21 -18.79 18.01
N ASP A 130 0.94 -19.12 17.78
CA ASP A 130 -0.09 -19.33 18.81
C ASP A 130 -0.23 -18.11 19.74
N LYS A 131 -0.30 -16.92 19.15
CA LYS A 131 -0.38 -15.61 19.83
C LYS A 131 -1.61 -14.79 19.43
N ALA A 132 -2.67 -15.44 18.97
CA ALA A 132 -3.92 -14.76 18.61
C ALA A 132 -4.55 -13.98 19.80
N ASP A 133 -4.26 -14.37 21.02
CA ASP A 133 -4.71 -13.72 22.26
C ASP A 133 -4.14 -12.29 22.45
N LEU A 134 -3.04 -11.96 21.77
CA LEU A 134 -2.48 -10.60 21.77
C LEU A 134 -3.25 -9.63 20.86
N LEU A 135 -4.07 -10.15 19.94
CA LEU A 135 -4.85 -9.35 19.00
C LEU A 135 -6.07 -8.75 19.71
N ASP A 136 -5.85 -7.68 20.48
CA ASP A 136 -6.95 -6.91 21.04
C ASP A 136 -7.72 -6.12 19.98
N GLN A 137 -8.79 -5.43 20.39
CA GLN A 137 -9.65 -4.69 19.47
C GLN A 137 -8.89 -3.66 18.62
N ASP A 138 -7.91 -2.96 19.20
CA ASP A 138 -7.18 -1.89 18.53
C ASP A 138 -6.18 -2.43 17.51
N LEU A 139 -5.45 -3.53 17.84
CA LEU A 139 -4.60 -4.22 16.84
C LEU A 139 -5.44 -4.81 15.71
N CYS A 140 -6.59 -5.40 16.04
CA CYS A 140 -7.52 -5.89 15.01
C CYS A 140 -7.99 -4.77 14.06
N LYS A 141 -8.34 -3.58 14.60
CA LYS A 141 -8.72 -2.43 13.76
C LYS A 141 -7.60 -1.99 12.83
N LEU A 142 -6.36 -1.92 13.34
CA LEU A 142 -5.19 -1.55 12.54
C LEU A 142 -4.99 -2.54 11.39
N LEU A 143 -4.90 -3.84 11.68
CA LEU A 143 -4.68 -4.87 10.66
C LEU A 143 -5.84 -4.95 9.66
N ILE A 144 -7.09 -4.83 10.11
CA ILE A 144 -8.26 -4.77 9.22
C ILE A 144 -8.18 -3.56 8.30
N ALA A 145 -7.81 -2.38 8.80
CA ALA A 145 -7.70 -1.18 7.99
C ALA A 145 -6.66 -1.36 6.86
N GLY A 146 -5.47 -1.94 7.16
CA GLY A 146 -4.46 -2.26 6.15
C GLY A 146 -4.97 -3.24 5.10
N ILE A 147 -5.67 -4.31 5.52
CA ILE A 147 -6.29 -5.26 4.58
C ILE A 147 -7.32 -4.57 3.69
N LEU A 148 -8.22 -3.76 4.27
CA LEU A 148 -9.29 -3.10 3.54
C LEU A 148 -8.76 -2.07 2.53
N ASP A 149 -7.76 -1.28 2.91
CA ASP A 149 -7.15 -0.27 2.04
C ASP A 149 -6.50 -0.92 0.82
N ASN A 150 -5.61 -1.86 1.05
CA ASN A 150 -4.87 -2.53 -0.02
C ASN A 150 -5.71 -3.46 -0.90
N THR A 151 -6.88 -3.85 -0.45
CA THR A 151 -7.82 -4.71 -1.21
C THR A 151 -9.05 -3.95 -1.71
N ILE A 152 -9.14 -2.64 -1.46
CA ILE A 152 -10.29 -1.78 -1.77
C ILE A 152 -11.56 -2.43 -1.22
N ASN A 153 -11.61 -2.56 0.11
CA ASN A 153 -12.73 -3.20 0.82
C ASN A 153 -13.02 -4.64 0.33
N LEU A 154 -11.96 -5.44 0.10
CA LEU A 154 -11.99 -6.82 -0.41
C LEU A 154 -12.57 -6.96 -1.84
N ARG A 155 -12.60 -5.87 -2.61
CA ARG A 155 -13.22 -5.81 -3.95
C ARG A 155 -12.20 -5.78 -5.09
N SER A 156 -10.92 -5.50 -4.83
CA SER A 156 -9.89 -5.53 -5.86
C SER A 156 -9.55 -6.95 -6.31
N LYS A 157 -9.02 -7.09 -7.53
CA LYS A 157 -8.65 -8.40 -8.11
C LYS A 157 -7.46 -9.06 -7.44
N ILE A 158 -6.64 -8.28 -6.72
CA ILE A 158 -5.51 -8.83 -5.96
C ILE A 158 -5.92 -9.44 -4.61
N THR A 159 -7.19 -9.28 -4.21
CA THR A 159 -7.72 -9.84 -2.96
C THR A 159 -7.68 -11.36 -3.03
N THR A 160 -6.99 -11.97 -2.09
CA THR A 160 -6.90 -13.44 -1.98
C THR A 160 -7.89 -13.99 -0.95
N GLU A 161 -8.10 -15.30 -0.95
CA GLU A 161 -8.89 -15.96 0.11
C GLU A 161 -8.22 -15.85 1.49
N ARG A 162 -6.89 -15.69 1.53
CA ARG A 162 -6.14 -15.42 2.78
C ARG A 162 -6.53 -14.07 3.38
N ASP A 163 -6.63 -13.03 2.55
CA ASP A 163 -7.07 -11.68 2.99
C ASP A 163 -8.49 -11.72 3.54
N LYS A 164 -9.40 -12.38 2.82
CA LYS A 164 -10.80 -12.53 3.27
C LYS A 164 -10.91 -13.34 4.56
N LYS A 165 -10.08 -14.37 4.72
CA LYS A 165 -10.01 -15.18 5.94
C LYS A 165 -9.49 -14.31 7.10
N ALA A 166 -8.34 -13.67 6.93
CA ALA A 166 -7.74 -12.79 7.94
C ALA A 166 -8.73 -11.70 8.39
N TYR A 167 -9.37 -11.01 7.43
CA TYR A 167 -10.41 -10.02 7.72
C TYR A 167 -11.53 -10.58 8.59
N ARG A 168 -12.12 -11.74 8.23
CA ARG A 168 -13.23 -12.35 8.99
C ARG A 168 -12.82 -12.72 10.40
N GLU A 169 -11.62 -13.28 10.56
CA GLU A 169 -11.12 -13.74 11.86
C GLU A 169 -10.74 -12.58 12.76
N LEU A 170 -10.02 -11.57 12.24
CA LEU A 170 -9.71 -10.32 12.95
C LEU A 170 -10.99 -9.58 13.38
N LYS A 171 -11.98 -9.51 12.49
CA LYS A 171 -13.28 -8.89 12.80
C LYS A 171 -13.98 -9.57 13.96
N LYS A 172 -13.95 -10.91 14.00
CA LYS A 172 -14.51 -11.69 15.10
C LYS A 172 -13.73 -11.49 16.39
N LEU A 173 -12.39 -11.58 16.34
CA LEU A 173 -11.50 -11.39 17.50
C LEU A 173 -11.67 -10.01 18.13
N GLY A 174 -11.58 -8.96 17.30
CA GLY A 174 -11.70 -7.57 17.75
C GLY A 174 -13.14 -7.11 17.99
N ARG A 175 -14.17 -7.93 17.72
CA ARG A 175 -15.59 -7.55 17.78
C ARG A 175 -15.88 -6.29 16.98
N ILE A 176 -15.32 -6.22 15.76
CA ILE A 176 -15.43 -5.06 14.87
C ILE A 176 -16.78 -5.08 14.15
N THR A 177 -17.43 -3.92 14.07
CA THR A 177 -18.75 -3.75 13.44
C THR A 177 -18.65 -3.89 11.92
N ASP A 178 -19.79 -4.13 11.26
CA ASP A 178 -19.89 -4.20 9.80
C ASP A 178 -19.59 -2.86 9.13
N ASP A 179 -19.87 -1.75 9.81
CA ASP A 179 -19.70 -0.40 9.30
C ASP A 179 -18.24 0.09 9.33
N PHE A 180 -17.33 -0.59 10.04
CA PHE A 180 -15.95 -0.15 10.23
C PHE A 180 -15.23 0.18 8.92
N GLY A 181 -15.38 -0.65 7.89
CA GLY A 181 -14.75 -0.39 6.59
C GLY A 181 -15.25 0.92 5.95
N ARG A 182 -16.55 1.17 6.03
CA ARG A 182 -17.15 2.43 5.55
C ARG A 182 -16.68 3.64 6.35
N GLU A 183 -16.63 3.50 7.66
CA GLU A 183 -16.14 4.54 8.57
C GLU A 183 -14.67 4.86 8.29
N TYR A 184 -13.85 3.83 8.07
CA TYR A 184 -12.45 3.96 7.72
C TYR A 184 -12.25 4.76 6.42
N PHE A 185 -12.87 4.36 5.32
CA PHE A 185 -12.73 5.07 4.04
C PHE A 185 -13.28 6.50 4.09
N ARG A 186 -14.36 6.75 4.83
CA ARG A 186 -14.85 8.12 5.06
C ARG A 186 -13.86 8.97 5.84
N ALA A 187 -13.20 8.40 6.83
CA ALA A 187 -12.18 9.10 7.60
C ALA A 187 -10.94 9.43 6.73
N CYS A 188 -10.51 8.50 5.87
CA CYS A 188 -9.43 8.75 4.90
C CYS A 188 -9.81 9.87 3.92
N GLU A 189 -10.98 9.80 3.29
CA GLU A 189 -11.47 10.84 2.39
C GLU A 189 -11.55 12.20 3.08
N SER A 190 -12.04 12.25 4.32
CA SER A 190 -12.09 13.49 5.11
C SER A 190 -10.70 14.10 5.34
N GLU A 191 -9.67 13.28 5.56
CA GLU A 191 -8.28 13.76 5.68
C GLU A 191 -7.73 14.25 4.34
N GLN A 192 -7.97 13.50 3.26
CA GLN A 192 -7.57 13.87 1.90
C GLN A 192 -8.21 15.19 1.44
N MET A 193 -9.48 15.42 1.78
CA MET A 193 -10.22 16.64 1.42
C MET A 193 -9.75 17.91 2.13
N LYS A 194 -8.95 17.82 3.18
CA LYS A 194 -8.33 19.00 3.83
C LYS A 194 -7.34 19.68 2.91
N ASP A 195 -6.60 18.90 2.11
CA ASP A 195 -5.69 19.36 1.07
C ASP A 195 -5.56 18.26 0.02
N LEU A 196 -6.51 18.23 -0.91
CA LEU A 196 -6.59 17.16 -1.93
C LEU A 196 -5.39 17.16 -2.86
N LYS A 197 -4.85 18.35 -3.16
CA LYS A 197 -3.62 18.50 -3.95
C LYS A 197 -2.43 17.83 -3.25
N ALA A 198 -2.21 18.15 -1.98
CA ALA A 198 -1.13 17.53 -1.21
C ALA A 198 -1.34 16.02 -1.08
N ALA A 199 -2.57 15.55 -0.88
CA ALA A 199 -2.88 14.13 -0.79
C ALA A 199 -2.49 13.36 -2.06
N ILE A 200 -2.77 13.91 -3.24
CA ILE A 200 -2.39 13.30 -4.53
C ILE A 200 -0.87 13.31 -4.70
N ILE A 201 -0.20 14.44 -4.38
CA ILE A 201 1.26 14.58 -4.54
C ILE A 201 2.01 13.66 -3.57
N ASP A 202 1.57 13.55 -2.33
CA ASP A 202 2.21 12.72 -1.29
C ASP A 202 2.21 11.22 -1.68
N ASP A 203 1.18 10.75 -2.42
CA ASP A 203 1.10 9.35 -2.89
C ASP A 203 1.63 9.15 -4.33
N MET A 204 2.03 10.21 -5.02
CA MET A 204 2.48 10.12 -6.41
C MET A 204 3.71 9.24 -6.57
N LYS A 205 3.68 8.31 -7.52
CA LYS A 205 4.83 7.53 -7.95
C LYS A 205 5.43 8.18 -9.20
N ILE A 206 6.75 8.43 -9.17
CA ILE A 206 7.50 8.98 -10.29
C ILE A 206 8.53 7.93 -10.67
N GLU A 207 8.23 7.17 -11.72
CA GLU A 207 9.06 6.06 -12.17
C GLU A 207 8.72 5.72 -13.63
N TRP A 208 9.73 5.60 -14.48
CA TRP A 208 9.53 5.05 -15.82
C TRP A 208 9.40 3.53 -15.75
N VAL A 209 8.28 2.99 -16.20
CA VAL A 209 7.99 1.55 -16.17
C VAL A 209 7.73 1.00 -17.56
N SER A 210 7.09 1.79 -18.43
CA SER A 210 6.61 1.33 -19.71
C SER A 210 6.38 2.51 -20.67
N PRO A 211 6.60 2.36 -21.96
CA PRO A 211 6.23 3.38 -22.97
C PRO A 211 4.71 3.63 -23.05
N LEU A 212 3.89 2.74 -22.48
CA LEU A 212 2.43 2.89 -22.44
C LEU A 212 1.93 3.73 -21.28
N LEU A 213 2.79 4.03 -20.31
CA LEU A 213 2.44 4.79 -19.12
C LEU A 213 3.33 6.04 -19.00
N PRO A 214 2.81 7.13 -18.43
CA PRO A 214 3.62 8.30 -18.09
C PRO A 214 4.49 8.00 -16.86
N GLU A 215 5.50 8.83 -16.61
CA GLU A 215 6.38 8.67 -15.44
C GLU A 215 5.69 9.06 -14.13
N ALA A 216 4.82 10.07 -14.15
CA ALA A 216 4.09 10.53 -12.97
C ALA A 216 2.73 9.85 -12.88
N ILE A 217 2.54 9.00 -11.86
CA ILE A 217 1.32 8.23 -11.66
C ILE A 217 0.78 8.45 -10.25
N GLY A 218 -0.31 9.23 -10.14
CA GLY A 218 -1.07 9.42 -8.91
C GLY A 218 -2.11 8.33 -8.68
N GLN A 219 -2.55 8.17 -7.44
CA GLN A 219 -3.71 7.36 -7.08
C GLN A 219 -4.41 7.97 -5.88
N ILE A 220 -5.74 7.91 -5.88
CA ILE A 220 -6.56 8.28 -4.72
C ILE A 220 -7.83 7.45 -4.68
N ILE A 221 -8.29 7.12 -3.47
CA ILE A 221 -9.55 6.40 -3.24
C ILE A 221 -10.54 7.39 -2.63
N LEU A 222 -11.67 7.59 -3.30
CA LEU A 222 -12.75 8.48 -2.90
C LEU A 222 -14.09 7.74 -2.93
N PHE A 223 -15.12 8.27 -2.25
CA PHE A 223 -16.47 7.73 -2.41
C PHE A 223 -17.01 8.01 -3.81
N ASN A 224 -16.82 9.23 -4.31
CA ASN A 224 -17.12 9.58 -5.70
C ASN A 224 -16.03 10.53 -6.25
N GLN A 225 -16.05 10.72 -7.58
CA GLN A 225 -15.04 11.54 -8.26
C GLN A 225 -15.42 13.03 -8.37
N ASP A 226 -16.56 13.47 -7.85
CA ASP A 226 -17.13 14.81 -8.10
C ASP A 226 -16.22 15.98 -7.68
N ARG A 227 -15.24 15.70 -6.82
CA ARG A 227 -14.24 16.68 -6.36
C ARG A 227 -13.03 16.79 -7.28
N ILE A 228 -12.90 15.91 -8.26
CA ILE A 228 -11.79 15.92 -9.20
C ILE A 228 -12.20 16.79 -10.38
N THR A 229 -11.60 17.97 -10.43
CA THR A 229 -11.83 18.94 -11.52
C THR A 229 -10.59 19.04 -12.39
N GLU A 230 -10.77 19.47 -13.64
CA GLU A 230 -9.67 19.73 -14.56
C GLU A 230 -8.71 20.79 -14.00
N GLU A 231 -9.22 21.82 -13.32
CA GLU A 231 -8.43 22.86 -12.67
C GLU A 231 -7.51 22.26 -11.58
N LEU A 232 -8.04 21.38 -10.71
CA LEU A 232 -7.26 20.67 -9.71
C LEU A 232 -6.15 19.84 -10.36
N LEU A 233 -6.48 19.06 -11.40
CA LEU A 233 -5.50 18.22 -12.09
C LEU A 233 -4.39 19.05 -12.73
N ASN A 234 -4.73 20.16 -13.40
CA ASN A 234 -3.77 21.08 -13.96
C ASN A 234 -2.85 21.68 -12.88
N GLU A 235 -3.40 21.99 -11.71
CA GLU A 235 -2.61 22.51 -10.59
C GLU A 235 -1.68 21.45 -9.97
N VAL A 236 -2.18 20.21 -9.77
CA VAL A 236 -1.41 19.10 -9.20
C VAL A 236 -0.24 18.74 -10.11
N PHE A 237 -0.50 18.65 -11.40
CA PHE A 237 0.46 18.12 -12.39
C PHE A 237 1.20 19.21 -13.16
N ALA A 238 1.14 20.48 -12.74
CA ALA A 238 1.76 21.62 -13.42
C ALA A 238 3.27 21.47 -13.74
N ASN A 239 3.99 20.65 -12.98
CA ASN A 239 5.41 20.40 -13.15
C ASN A 239 5.75 19.07 -13.85
N PHE A 240 4.76 18.39 -14.41
CA PHE A 240 4.94 17.10 -15.07
C PHE A 240 4.50 17.19 -16.55
N ASP A 241 5.39 16.82 -17.45
CA ASP A 241 5.10 16.83 -18.88
C ASP A 241 4.12 15.71 -19.27
N LYS A 242 4.25 14.55 -18.63
CA LYS A 242 3.38 13.38 -18.82
C LYS A 242 2.92 12.84 -17.48
N TRP A 243 1.62 12.67 -17.33
CA TRP A 243 1.03 12.20 -16.08
C TRP A 243 -0.27 11.42 -16.28
N MET A 244 -0.60 10.64 -15.28
CA MET A 244 -1.93 10.09 -15.08
C MET A 244 -2.28 10.03 -13.59
N ILE A 245 -3.57 10.00 -13.29
CA ILE A 245 -4.08 9.68 -11.97
C ILE A 245 -5.18 8.63 -12.04
N ASN A 246 -5.07 7.63 -11.18
CA ASN A 246 -6.09 6.62 -10.94
C ASN A 246 -6.98 7.05 -9.78
N ILE A 247 -8.22 7.38 -10.06
CA ILE A 247 -9.22 7.72 -9.06
C ILE A 247 -10.16 6.53 -8.90
N ILE A 248 -10.13 5.92 -7.73
CA ILE A 248 -10.97 4.78 -7.39
C ILE A 248 -12.21 5.30 -6.70
N SER A 249 -13.38 5.18 -7.34
CA SER A 249 -14.67 5.60 -6.81
C SER A 249 -15.40 4.43 -6.16
N LEU A 250 -15.51 4.47 -4.83
CA LEU A 250 -16.11 3.37 -4.05
C LEU A 250 -17.63 3.24 -4.30
N GLU A 251 -18.35 4.34 -4.52
CA GLU A 251 -19.77 4.35 -4.78
C GLU A 251 -20.09 3.83 -6.18
N ASP A 252 -19.33 4.29 -7.19
CA ASP A 252 -19.53 3.86 -8.58
C ASP A 252 -19.03 2.44 -8.84
N GLY A 253 -18.12 1.94 -8.01
CA GLY A 253 -17.47 0.66 -8.24
C GLY A 253 -16.49 0.67 -9.43
N ARG A 254 -15.90 1.83 -9.73
CA ARG A 254 -15.11 2.10 -10.94
C ARG A 254 -13.77 2.73 -10.64
N SER A 255 -12.87 2.62 -11.61
CA SER A 255 -11.64 3.40 -11.64
C SER A 255 -11.67 4.38 -12.82
N TYR A 256 -11.32 5.64 -12.54
CA TYR A 256 -11.24 6.73 -13.49
C TYR A 256 -9.78 7.08 -13.69
N LEU A 257 -9.25 6.82 -14.87
CA LEU A 257 -7.86 7.08 -15.25
C LEU A 257 -7.80 8.38 -16.03
N TYR A 258 -7.59 9.50 -15.35
CA TYR A 258 -7.34 10.79 -16.00
C TYR A 258 -5.89 10.88 -16.44
N CYS A 259 -5.62 11.54 -17.57
CA CYS A 259 -4.29 11.65 -18.14
C CYS A 259 -4.06 12.98 -18.86
N ASP A 260 -2.80 13.31 -19.10
CA ASP A 260 -2.34 14.56 -19.72
C ASP A 260 -2.73 14.71 -21.19
N SER A 261 -2.81 13.60 -21.93
CA SER A 261 -2.82 13.66 -23.39
C SER A 261 -3.51 12.46 -24.04
N LYS A 262 -3.84 12.63 -25.33
CA LYS A 262 -4.32 11.53 -26.18
C LYS A 262 -3.30 10.41 -26.36
N GLU A 263 -2.00 10.72 -26.27
CA GLU A 263 -0.95 9.70 -26.36
C GLU A 263 -1.02 8.78 -25.13
N THR A 264 -1.05 9.35 -23.93
CA THR A 264 -1.20 8.60 -22.68
C THR A 264 -2.54 7.85 -22.65
N GLN A 265 -3.64 8.49 -23.06
CA GLN A 265 -4.94 7.84 -23.19
C GLN A 265 -4.88 6.61 -24.09
N SER A 266 -4.26 6.72 -25.27
CA SER A 266 -4.11 5.60 -26.21
C SER A 266 -3.30 4.45 -25.63
N GLY A 267 -2.26 4.76 -24.84
CA GLY A 267 -1.49 3.77 -24.08
C GLY A 267 -2.35 3.02 -23.07
N LEU A 268 -3.17 3.74 -22.29
CA LEU A 268 -4.10 3.15 -21.33
C LEU A 268 -5.20 2.33 -22.01
N GLU A 269 -5.77 2.81 -23.11
CA GLU A 269 -6.75 2.07 -23.91
C GLU A 269 -6.18 0.75 -24.44
N LYS A 270 -4.94 0.77 -24.92
CA LYS A 270 -4.21 -0.43 -25.37
C LYS A 270 -3.96 -1.38 -24.22
N LEU A 271 -3.52 -0.85 -23.05
CA LEU A 271 -3.21 -1.65 -21.87
C LEU A 271 -4.44 -2.37 -21.30
N PHE A 272 -5.62 -1.74 -21.37
CA PHE A 272 -6.86 -2.27 -20.81
C PHE A 272 -7.82 -2.88 -21.85
N ASP A 273 -7.42 -2.95 -23.11
CA ASP A 273 -8.25 -3.42 -24.23
C ASP A 273 -9.64 -2.74 -24.20
N THR A 274 -9.63 -1.42 -24.13
CA THR A 274 -10.85 -0.61 -24.02
C THR A 274 -10.79 0.61 -24.94
N LYS A 275 -11.92 1.26 -25.13
CA LYS A 275 -12.03 2.55 -25.82
C LYS A 275 -12.81 3.52 -24.95
N SER A 276 -12.32 4.73 -24.87
CA SER A 276 -13.00 5.81 -24.17
C SER A 276 -13.63 6.80 -25.15
N ASN A 277 -14.84 7.27 -24.81
CA ASN A 277 -15.53 8.35 -25.51
C ASN A 277 -15.24 9.73 -24.86
N HIS A 278 -14.47 9.74 -23.79
CA HIS A 278 -14.08 10.96 -23.07
C HIS A 278 -12.67 11.36 -23.44
N GLU A 279 -12.40 12.65 -23.54
CA GLU A 279 -11.06 13.17 -23.77
C GLU A 279 -10.24 13.10 -22.48
N ASN A 280 -9.00 12.61 -22.57
CA ASN A 280 -8.04 12.47 -21.47
C ASN A 280 -8.54 11.67 -20.26
N LEU A 281 -9.48 10.75 -20.47
CA LEU A 281 -10.05 9.91 -19.42
C LEU A 281 -10.35 8.51 -19.94
N VAL A 282 -9.91 7.49 -19.23
CA VAL A 282 -10.33 6.09 -19.43
C VAL A 282 -11.08 5.61 -18.20
N VAL A 283 -12.29 5.08 -18.39
CA VAL A 283 -13.12 4.56 -17.30
C VAL A 283 -13.12 3.03 -17.33
N LEU A 284 -12.76 2.43 -16.20
CA LEU A 284 -12.80 0.99 -16.00
C LEU A 284 -13.97 0.63 -15.09
N ASN A 285 -14.75 -0.39 -15.48
CA ASN A 285 -15.92 -0.85 -14.72
C ASN A 285 -15.56 -1.72 -13.50
N ASP A 286 -14.29 -1.79 -13.15
CA ASP A 286 -13.73 -2.49 -12.00
C ASP A 286 -12.79 -1.58 -11.23
N PHE A 287 -12.54 -1.92 -9.97
CA PHE A 287 -11.43 -1.33 -9.24
C PHE A 287 -10.11 -1.86 -9.76
N ILE A 288 -9.15 -0.94 -9.96
CA ILE A 288 -7.77 -1.28 -10.24
C ILE A 288 -6.84 -0.45 -9.36
N LEU A 289 -5.86 -1.09 -8.75
CA LEU A 289 -4.82 -0.40 -8.01
C LEU A 289 -3.65 -0.03 -8.93
N ARG A 290 -2.94 1.05 -8.60
CA ARG A 290 -1.74 1.48 -9.34
C ARG A 290 -0.72 0.34 -9.51
N LYS A 291 -0.50 -0.49 -8.49
CA LYS A 291 0.38 -1.66 -8.58
C LYS A 291 -0.06 -2.69 -9.63
N GLU A 292 -1.36 -2.83 -9.85
CA GLU A 292 -1.91 -3.69 -10.91
C GLU A 292 -1.73 -3.06 -12.30
N ILE A 293 -1.88 -1.73 -12.41
CA ILE A 293 -1.62 -0.99 -13.66
C ILE A 293 -0.15 -1.16 -14.06
N LEU A 294 0.77 -0.94 -13.12
CA LEU A 294 2.21 -1.07 -13.34
C LEU A 294 2.60 -2.50 -13.74
N LYS A 295 2.12 -3.51 -12.99
CA LYS A 295 2.35 -4.92 -13.30
C LYS A 295 1.88 -5.27 -14.71
N ARG A 296 0.67 -4.86 -15.07
CA ARG A 296 0.10 -5.13 -16.39
C ARG A 296 0.91 -4.48 -17.53
N ALA A 297 1.43 -3.27 -17.29
CA ALA A 297 2.27 -2.59 -18.26
C ALA A 297 3.63 -3.28 -18.48
N ILE A 298 4.23 -3.82 -17.42
CA ILE A 298 5.46 -4.61 -17.49
C ILE A 298 5.21 -5.92 -18.27
N GLU A 299 4.13 -6.63 -17.95
CA GLU A 299 3.76 -7.89 -18.63
C GLU A 299 3.48 -7.64 -20.13
N PHE A 300 2.80 -6.54 -20.44
CA PHE A 300 2.51 -6.16 -21.83
C PHE A 300 3.79 -5.92 -22.64
N ASN A 301 4.78 -5.22 -22.07
CA ASN A 301 6.06 -4.98 -22.73
C ASN A 301 6.82 -6.28 -23.01
N ASN A 302 6.85 -7.21 -22.05
CA ASN A 302 7.55 -8.48 -22.22
C ASN A 302 6.92 -9.32 -23.36
N ILE A 303 5.60 -9.29 -23.51
CA ILE A 303 4.91 -9.99 -24.61
C ILE A 303 5.23 -9.36 -25.98
N GLU A 304 5.43 -8.05 -26.08
CA GLU A 304 5.83 -7.38 -27.32
C GLU A 304 7.29 -7.68 -27.70
N TYR A 305 8.21 -7.77 -26.71
CA TYR A 305 9.60 -8.14 -26.97
C TYR A 305 9.77 -9.59 -27.46
N ASP A 306 8.95 -10.52 -26.96
CA ASP A 306 8.98 -11.93 -27.37
C ASP A 306 8.38 -12.17 -28.79
N ARG A 307 7.75 -11.15 -29.39
CA ARG A 307 7.13 -11.22 -30.72
C ARG A 307 7.97 -10.56 -31.84
N VAL A 308 9.11 -9.96 -31.51
CA VAL A 308 10.08 -9.33 -32.43
C VAL A 308 11.33 -10.21 -32.51
#